data_afbbab81d6b2525a9e97870a2264e5a8
#
_entry.id   afbbab81d6b2525a9e97870a2264e5a8
#
_cell.length_a   1.000
_cell.length_b   1.000
_cell.length_c   1.000
_cell.angle_alpha   90.00
_cell.angle_beta   90.00
_cell.angle_gamma   90.00
#
_symmetry.space_group_name_H-M   'P 1'
#
loop_
_entity.id
_entity.type
_entity.pdbx_description
1 polymer ?
#
loop_
_entity_poly.entity_id
_entity_poly.type
_entity_poly.pdbx_seq_one_letter_code
_entity_poly.pdbx_strand_id
1 'polypeptide(L)'
;VNQYLDARPDELRAELDDLTTRATALCADPYCEDKDFFLQVLDARAQAAELALKASQSALLHQGARGYLMKAAPQRRIREAHFVAIVTPAIKHIRWEMAKLMREEMPA
;
A
#
# COMPACT_ATOMS: atom_id res chain seq x y z
N VAL A 1 15.19 -8.50 20.66
CA VAL A 1 14.22 -7.44 21.02
C VAL A 1 13.29 -7.08 19.88
N ASN A 2 13.69 -7.28 18.64
CA ASN A 2 12.83 -6.98 17.49
C ASN A 2 11.55 -7.83 17.46
N GLN A 3 11.53 -8.94 18.18
CA GLN A 3 10.35 -9.80 18.30
C GLN A 3 9.16 -9.11 18.95
N TYR A 4 9.39 -7.98 19.62
CA TYR A 4 8.34 -7.20 20.27
C TYR A 4 7.71 -6.14 19.35
N LEU A 5 8.20 -6.03 18.10
CA LEU A 5 7.61 -5.14 17.13
C LEU A 5 6.43 -5.82 16.42
N ASP A 6 5.35 -5.08 16.22
CA ASP A 6 4.11 -5.62 15.68
C ASP A 6 4.24 -6.10 14.24
N ALA A 7 4.93 -5.32 13.40
CA ALA A 7 5.08 -5.67 11.98
C ALA A 7 6.43 -6.38 11.78
N ARG A 8 6.38 -7.67 11.47
CA ARG A 8 7.56 -8.50 11.29
C ARG A 8 7.87 -8.68 9.80
N PRO A 9 9.17 -8.82 9.44
CA PRO A 9 9.54 -8.94 8.03
C PRO A 9 8.84 -10.07 7.29
N ASP A 10 8.66 -11.23 7.93
CA ASP A 10 7.97 -12.37 7.31
C ASP A 10 6.50 -12.09 7.07
N GLU A 11 5.83 -11.39 8.00
CA GLU A 11 4.44 -10.99 7.85
C GLU A 11 4.28 -9.99 6.70
N LEU A 12 5.17 -8.99 6.62
CA LEU A 12 5.16 -8.00 5.56
C LEU A 12 5.42 -8.64 4.21
N ARG A 13 6.32 -9.64 4.16
CA ARG A 13 6.60 -10.37 2.93
C ARG A 13 5.37 -11.14 2.46
N ALA A 14 4.64 -11.75 3.39
CA ALA A 14 3.43 -12.47 3.05
C ALA A 14 2.38 -11.52 2.48
N GLU A 15 2.20 -10.34 3.08
CA GLU A 15 1.28 -9.32 2.56
C GLU A 15 1.69 -8.87 1.15
N LEU A 16 2.97 -8.68 0.90
CA LEU A 16 3.47 -8.29 -0.41
C LEU A 16 3.20 -9.38 -1.45
N ASP A 17 3.44 -10.64 -1.09
CA ASP A 17 3.22 -11.77 -1.99
C ASP A 17 1.74 -11.88 -2.37
N ASP A 18 0.83 -11.73 -1.40
CA ASP A 18 -0.61 -11.73 -1.64
C ASP A 18 -1.02 -10.59 -2.56
N LEU A 19 -0.51 -9.40 -2.30
CA LEU A 19 -0.82 -8.23 -3.10
C LEU A 19 -0.29 -8.37 -4.53
N THR A 20 0.91 -8.92 -4.69
CA THR A 20 1.52 -9.16 -6.00
C THR A 20 0.69 -10.16 -6.80
N THR A 21 0.24 -11.24 -6.17
CA THR A 21 -0.61 -12.24 -6.80
C THR A 21 -1.92 -11.60 -7.28
N ARG A 22 -2.53 -10.78 -6.44
CA ARG A 22 -3.77 -10.07 -6.77
C ARG A 22 -3.56 -9.11 -7.93
N ALA A 23 -2.50 -8.32 -7.90
CA ALA A 23 -2.20 -7.36 -8.95
C ALA A 23 -1.96 -8.05 -10.29
N THR A 24 -1.24 -9.18 -10.27
CA THR A 24 -0.98 -9.97 -11.47
C THR A 24 -2.28 -10.50 -12.06
N ALA A 25 -3.20 -10.98 -11.22
CA ALA A 25 -4.50 -11.47 -11.67
C ALA A 25 -5.32 -10.35 -12.32
N LEU A 26 -5.28 -9.13 -11.76
CA LEU A 26 -5.99 -7.99 -12.33
C LEU A 26 -5.42 -7.57 -13.69
N CYS A 27 -4.15 -7.83 -13.94
CA CYS A 27 -3.52 -7.52 -15.22
C CYS A 27 -3.91 -8.47 -16.35
N ALA A 28 -4.62 -9.56 -16.06
CA ALA A 28 -5.02 -10.53 -17.08
C ALA A 28 -5.98 -9.91 -18.12
N ASP A 29 -6.78 -8.92 -17.71
CA ASP A 29 -7.67 -8.19 -18.62
C ASP A 29 -7.61 -6.70 -18.27
N PRO A 30 -6.55 -5.99 -18.69
CA PRO A 30 -6.33 -4.60 -18.27
C PRO A 30 -7.33 -3.60 -18.85
N TYR A 31 -8.08 -3.99 -19.87
CA TYR A 31 -9.06 -3.11 -20.51
C TYR A 31 -10.50 -3.39 -20.09
N CYS A 32 -10.66 -4.17 -19.03
CA CYS A 32 -12.00 -4.45 -18.52
C CYS A 32 -12.66 -3.16 -18.02
N GLU A 33 -13.89 -2.91 -18.46
CA GLU A 33 -14.64 -1.70 -18.09
C GLU A 33 -15.62 -1.95 -16.96
N ASP A 34 -15.62 -3.16 -16.37
CA ASP A 34 -16.49 -3.51 -15.26
C ASP A 34 -16.15 -2.63 -14.04
N LYS A 35 -17.21 -2.11 -13.43
CA LYS A 35 -17.10 -1.26 -12.24
C LYS A 35 -16.43 -1.99 -11.08
N ASP A 36 -16.75 -3.26 -10.87
CA ASP A 36 -16.12 -4.07 -9.83
C ASP A 36 -14.63 -4.22 -10.08
N PHE A 37 -14.22 -4.43 -11.32
CA PHE A 37 -12.81 -4.47 -11.69
C PHE A 37 -12.11 -3.17 -11.34
N PHE A 38 -12.72 -2.04 -11.66
CA PHE A 38 -12.15 -0.72 -11.35
C PHE A 38 -11.99 -0.52 -9.84
N LEU A 39 -12.99 -0.94 -9.06
CA LEU A 39 -12.90 -0.89 -7.61
C LEU A 39 -11.74 -1.73 -7.09
N GLN A 40 -11.53 -2.91 -7.64
CA GLN A 40 -10.42 -3.78 -7.22
C GLN A 40 -9.06 -3.20 -7.56
N VAL A 41 -8.93 -2.53 -8.71
CA VAL A 41 -7.70 -1.85 -9.09
C VAL A 41 -7.40 -0.71 -8.13
N LEU A 42 -8.40 0.10 -7.79
CA LEU A 42 -8.24 1.19 -6.83
C LEU A 42 -7.86 0.65 -5.45
N ASP A 43 -8.51 -0.42 -5.01
CA ASP A 43 -8.21 -1.02 -3.71
C ASP A 43 -6.80 -1.57 -3.67
N ALA A 44 -6.36 -2.27 -4.72
CA ALA A 44 -5.00 -2.80 -4.81
C ALA A 44 -3.98 -1.66 -4.76
N ARG A 45 -4.24 -0.56 -5.45
CA ARG A 45 -3.37 0.62 -5.45
C ARG A 45 -3.27 1.23 -4.05
N ALA A 46 -4.39 1.36 -3.35
CA ALA A 46 -4.42 1.89 -2.00
C ALA A 46 -3.67 0.98 -1.03
N GLN A 47 -3.89 -0.33 -1.12
CA GLN A 47 -3.20 -1.30 -0.27
C GLN A 47 -1.70 -1.32 -0.52
N ALA A 48 -1.28 -1.19 -1.77
CA ALA A 48 0.15 -1.12 -2.11
C ALA A 48 0.82 0.09 -1.46
N ALA A 49 0.17 1.26 -1.51
CA ALA A 49 0.70 2.45 -0.88
C ALA A 49 0.76 2.31 0.64
N GLU A 50 -0.28 1.76 1.26
CA GLU A 50 -0.30 1.53 2.70
C GLU A 50 0.74 0.52 3.14
N LEU A 51 0.93 -0.55 2.37
CA LEU A 51 1.97 -1.54 2.66
C LEU A 51 3.36 -0.92 2.57
N ALA A 52 3.60 -0.05 1.58
CA ALA A 52 4.89 0.65 1.46
C ALA A 52 5.16 1.53 2.68
N LEU A 53 4.15 2.25 3.18
CA LEU A 53 4.28 3.04 4.39
C LEU A 53 4.59 2.16 5.60
N LYS A 54 3.84 1.10 5.77
CA LYS A 54 3.99 0.16 6.89
C LYS A 54 5.36 -0.51 6.87
N ALA A 55 5.80 -0.98 5.69
CA ALA A 55 7.07 -1.67 5.55
C ALA A 55 8.26 -0.74 5.80
N SER A 56 8.21 0.49 5.27
CA SER A 56 9.30 1.45 5.47
C SER A 56 9.39 1.88 6.93
N GLN A 57 8.26 2.07 7.61
CA GLN A 57 8.24 2.38 9.03
C GLN A 57 8.78 1.22 9.85
N SER A 58 8.37 -0.01 9.53
CA SER A 58 8.86 -1.21 10.19
C SER A 58 10.37 -1.35 10.06
N ALA A 59 10.91 -1.08 8.86
CA ALA A 59 12.35 -1.12 8.64
C ALA A 59 13.10 -0.14 9.53
N LEU A 60 12.56 1.07 9.70
CA LEU A 60 13.14 2.08 10.57
C LEU A 60 13.13 1.61 12.02
N LEU A 61 11.99 1.06 12.51
CA LEU A 61 11.86 0.58 13.87
C LEU A 61 12.81 -0.59 14.15
N HIS A 62 12.94 -1.51 13.19
CA HIS A 62 13.86 -2.66 13.35
C HIS A 62 15.31 -2.22 13.36
N GLN A 63 15.68 -1.22 12.58
CA GLN A 63 17.04 -0.71 12.55
C GLN A 63 17.36 0.14 13.79
N GLY A 64 16.33 0.78 14.38
CA GLY A 64 16.50 1.59 15.55
C GLY A 64 17.19 2.92 15.26
N ALA A 65 18.00 3.40 16.21
CA ALA A 65 18.60 4.73 16.14
C ALA A 65 19.45 4.95 14.88
N ARG A 66 20.11 3.91 14.37
CA ARG A 66 20.92 4.01 13.16
C ARG A 66 20.08 4.36 11.93
N GLY A 67 18.83 3.92 11.92
CA GLY A 67 17.91 4.21 10.84
C GLY A 67 17.51 5.67 10.74
N TYR A 68 17.72 6.43 11.82
CA TYR A 68 17.37 7.85 11.85
C TYR A 68 18.38 8.72 11.13
N LEU A 69 19.56 8.19 10.83
CA LEU A 69 20.59 8.95 10.12
C LEU A 69 20.15 9.24 8.68
N MET A 70 20.44 10.44 8.19
CA MET A 70 20.00 10.87 6.86
C MET A 70 20.50 9.98 5.74
N LYS A 71 21.64 9.31 5.95
CA LYS A 71 22.22 8.39 4.95
C LYS A 71 21.64 6.99 5.02
N ALA A 72 20.86 6.67 6.05
CA ALA A 72 20.32 5.34 6.21
C ALA A 72 19.19 5.08 5.22
N ALA A 73 19.14 3.87 4.66
CA ALA A 73 18.12 3.50 3.69
C ALA A 73 16.68 3.64 4.22
N PRO A 74 16.36 3.29 5.49
CA PRO A 74 14.99 3.46 5.98
C PRO A 74 14.48 4.88 5.93
N GLN A 75 15.32 5.89 6.17
CA GLN A 75 14.93 7.30 6.07
C GLN A 75 14.48 7.65 4.65
N ARG A 76 15.27 7.22 3.67
CA ARG A 76 14.93 7.46 2.26
C ARG A 76 13.66 6.72 1.87
N ARG A 77 13.52 5.47 2.30
CA ARG A 77 12.34 4.65 1.98
C ARG A 77 11.06 5.25 2.53
N ILE A 78 11.13 5.80 3.75
CA ILE A 78 9.97 6.46 4.35
C ILE A 78 9.56 7.69 3.53
N ARG A 79 10.51 8.51 3.12
CA ARG A 79 10.21 9.67 2.29
C ARG A 79 9.62 9.28 0.95
N GLU A 80 10.19 8.26 0.30
CA GLU A 80 9.69 7.76 -0.97
C GLU A 80 8.28 7.19 -0.84
N ALA A 81 8.02 6.42 0.22
CA ALA A 81 6.72 5.81 0.46
C ALA A 81 5.66 6.87 0.71
N HIS A 82 5.97 7.90 1.50
CA HIS A 82 5.05 9.01 1.73
C HIS A 82 4.77 9.78 0.45
N PHE A 83 5.77 9.98 -0.38
CA PHE A 83 5.57 10.63 -1.66
C PHE A 83 4.57 9.87 -2.54
N VAL A 84 4.72 8.55 -2.62
CA VAL A 84 3.78 7.72 -3.38
C VAL A 84 2.37 7.82 -2.83
N ALA A 85 2.23 7.91 -1.51
CA ALA A 85 0.92 7.99 -0.86
C ALA A 85 0.21 9.31 -1.08
N ILE A 86 0.95 10.39 -1.36
CA ILE A 86 0.38 11.74 -1.51
C ILE A 86 0.34 12.26 -2.94
N VAL A 87 1.03 11.62 -3.89
CA VAL A 87 0.95 12.03 -5.29
C VAL A 87 -0.37 11.59 -5.90
N THR A 88 -0.72 12.19 -7.01
CA THR A 88 -2.00 11.89 -7.69
C THR A 88 -1.95 10.53 -8.37
N PRO A 89 -2.91 9.61 -8.09
CA PRO A 89 -3.97 9.78 -7.10
C PRO A 89 -3.48 9.45 -5.68
N ALA A 90 -3.70 10.37 -4.75
CA ALA A 90 -3.37 10.15 -3.34
C ALA A 90 -4.28 9.10 -2.72
N ILE A 91 -3.82 8.47 -1.61
CA ILE A 91 -4.64 7.47 -0.91
C ILE A 91 -6.02 8.02 -0.54
N LYS A 92 -6.08 9.25 -0.02
CA LYS A 92 -7.35 9.86 0.36
C LYS A 92 -8.30 10.00 -0.83
N HIS A 93 -7.77 10.29 -1.99
CA HIS A 93 -8.54 10.44 -3.22
C HIS A 93 -9.05 9.09 -3.72
N ILE A 94 -8.18 8.09 -3.68
CA ILE A 94 -8.53 6.72 -4.06
C ILE A 94 -9.68 6.22 -3.19
N ARG A 95 -9.59 6.42 -1.88
CA ARG A 95 -10.61 5.97 -0.94
C ARG A 95 -11.94 6.71 -1.15
N TRP A 96 -11.88 8.00 -1.46
CA TRP A 96 -13.08 8.77 -1.78
C TRP A 96 -13.75 8.21 -3.04
N GLU A 97 -12.99 7.93 -4.07
CA GLU A 97 -13.51 7.38 -5.32
C GLU A 97 -14.14 6.00 -5.10
N MET A 98 -13.50 5.14 -4.32
CA MET A 98 -14.03 3.83 -3.97
C MET A 98 -15.36 3.95 -3.23
N ALA A 99 -15.43 4.83 -2.26
CA ALA A 99 -16.66 5.05 -1.50
C ALA A 99 -17.80 5.55 -2.39
N LYS A 100 -17.49 6.43 -3.33
CA LYS A 100 -18.45 6.94 -4.30
C LYS A 100 -18.98 5.81 -5.18
N LEU A 101 -18.11 4.98 -5.72
CA LEU A 101 -18.51 3.86 -6.57
C LEU A 101 -19.35 2.85 -5.81
N MET A 102 -19.02 2.57 -4.55
CA MET A 102 -19.79 1.67 -3.72
C MET A 102 -21.20 2.21 -3.44
N ARG A 103 -21.33 3.52 -3.23
CA ARG A 103 -22.64 4.14 -3.03
C ARG A 103 -23.52 4.05 -4.27
N GLU A 104 -22.93 4.18 -5.44
CA GLU A 104 -23.66 4.06 -6.71
C GLU A 104 -24.21 2.65 -6.93
N GLU A 105 -23.59 1.62 -6.34
CA GLU A 105 -24.05 0.25 -6.43
C GLU A 105 -25.19 -0.07 -5.48
N MET A 106 -25.36 0.72 -4.42
CA MET A 106 -26.40 0.49 -3.44
C MET A 106 -27.72 1.07 -3.94
N PRO A 107 -28.83 0.29 -3.88
CA PRO A 107 -30.13 0.84 -4.21
C PRO A 107 -30.48 1.96 -3.21
N ALA A 108 -30.98 3.03 -3.73
CA ALA A 108 -31.35 4.19 -2.93
C ALA A 108 -32.45 3.86 -1.92
#